data_251731ec4e607fe0b822e9220a7b7ec3
#
_entry.id   251731ec4e607fe0b822e9220a7b7ec3
#
_cell.length_a   1.000
_cell.length_b   1.000
_cell.length_c   1.000
_cell.angle_alpha   90.00
_cell.angle_beta   90.00
_cell.angle_gamma   90.00
#
_symmetry.space_group_name_H-M   'P 1'
#
loop_
_entity.id
_entity.type
_entity.pdbx_description
1 polymer ?
#
loop_
_entity_poly.entity_id
_entity_poly.type
_entity_poly.pdbx_seq_one_letter_code
_entity_poly.pdbx_strand_id
1 'polypeptide(L)'
;MIRVKTTFPDIPASVLYDVLHDPEYRKTWDKFMLESKEIGHLNPNNNISYYSLACPAPVKNRDFVIQSSWLETPKEYMIINHSVFHRDFPTRKGFVRGTSYLTGFHIKTAGQGCELGYLTHSNPKGNLPSWVSNKLSSNFAPKLIRKLHKACQKYPSWKSQHGKAQKPWLFPELIASPRINVKDCNKDTLADTDSSSSPEESLIEELETCHIENFSDTE
;
A
#
# COMPACT_ATOMS: atom_id res chain seq x y z
N MET A 1 -6.43 -6.22 12.06
CA MET A 1 -6.19 -4.77 11.79
C MET A 1 -4.87 -4.36 12.44
N ILE A 2 -4.04 -3.59 11.75
CA ILE A 2 -2.78 -3.05 12.29
C ILE A 2 -2.89 -1.53 12.27
N ARG A 3 -2.53 -0.88 13.38
CA ARG A 3 -2.48 0.58 13.51
C ARG A 3 -1.12 0.98 14.08
N VAL A 4 -0.50 1.98 13.47
CA VAL A 4 0.78 2.56 13.92
C VAL A 4 0.65 4.06 13.96
N LYS A 5 1.18 4.68 15.01
CA LYS A 5 1.43 6.13 15.08
C LYS A 5 2.90 6.34 15.41
N THR A 6 3.60 7.16 14.65
CA THR A 6 5.01 7.45 14.86
C THR A 6 5.36 8.85 14.38
N THR A 7 6.48 9.39 14.86
CA THR A 7 6.99 10.69 14.46
C THR A 7 8.37 10.51 13.81
N PHE A 8 8.60 11.22 12.73
CA PHE A 8 9.89 11.37 12.08
C PHE A 8 10.35 12.82 12.19
N PRO A 9 11.17 13.17 13.19
CA PRO A 9 11.55 14.56 13.45
C PRO A 9 12.45 15.17 12.36
N ASP A 10 13.13 14.31 11.61
CA ASP A 10 14.12 14.65 10.57
C ASP A 10 13.60 14.47 9.13
N ILE A 11 12.34 14.04 8.94
CA ILE A 11 11.76 13.79 7.62
C ILE A 11 10.62 14.78 7.35
N PRO A 12 10.76 15.67 6.37
CA PRO A 12 9.65 16.51 5.92
C PRO A 12 8.44 15.68 5.44
N ALA A 13 7.23 16.14 5.77
CA ALA A 13 5.99 15.45 5.41
C ALA A 13 5.87 15.19 3.90
N SER A 14 6.30 16.14 3.07
CA SER A 14 6.31 16.00 1.60
C SER A 14 7.25 14.89 1.12
N VAL A 15 8.39 14.69 1.78
CA VAL A 15 9.33 13.61 1.43
C VAL A 15 8.71 12.24 1.75
N LEU A 16 8.08 12.10 2.90
CA LEU A 16 7.39 10.87 3.26
C LEU A 16 6.24 10.56 2.29
N TYR A 17 5.47 11.58 1.93
CA TYR A 17 4.39 11.47 0.95
C TYR A 17 4.90 11.00 -0.42
N ASP A 18 5.97 11.60 -0.93
CA ASP A 18 6.62 11.21 -2.17
C ASP A 18 7.11 9.75 -2.15
N VAL A 19 7.78 9.33 -1.07
CA VAL A 19 8.29 7.96 -0.90
C VAL A 19 7.18 6.92 -0.92
N LEU A 20 6.01 7.25 -0.39
CA LEU A 20 4.85 6.36 -0.40
C LEU A 20 4.19 6.27 -1.78
N HIS A 21 4.31 7.32 -2.60
CA HIS A 21 3.75 7.37 -3.95
C HIS A 21 4.68 6.81 -5.02
N ASP A 22 6.00 7.02 -4.93
CA ASP A 22 6.94 6.73 -6.01
C ASP A 22 7.15 5.21 -6.21
N PRO A 23 6.54 4.59 -7.25
CA PRO A 23 6.61 3.14 -7.46
C PRO A 23 8.01 2.69 -7.90
N GLU A 24 8.77 3.53 -8.59
CA GLU A 24 10.14 3.21 -9.02
C GLU A 24 11.08 3.23 -7.82
N TYR A 25 10.93 4.22 -6.94
CA TYR A 25 11.71 4.24 -5.72
C TYR A 25 11.36 3.09 -4.78
N ARG A 26 10.08 2.70 -4.71
CA ARG A 26 9.63 1.60 -3.87
C ARG A 26 10.35 0.29 -4.16
N LYS A 27 10.68 0.01 -5.41
CA LYS A 27 11.47 -1.16 -5.83
C LYS A 27 12.84 -1.24 -5.15
N THR A 28 13.41 -0.11 -4.76
CA THR A 28 14.75 -0.05 -4.17
C THR A 28 14.79 -0.45 -2.70
N TRP A 29 13.70 -0.27 -1.96
CA TRP A 29 13.68 -0.48 -0.51
C TRP A 29 12.64 -1.51 -0.03
N ASP A 30 11.57 -1.77 -0.78
CA ASP A 30 10.54 -2.77 -0.43
C ASP A 30 10.89 -4.14 -1.03
N LYS A 31 11.70 -4.90 -0.29
CA LYS A 31 12.16 -6.23 -0.72
C LYS A 31 11.05 -7.28 -0.84
N PHE A 32 9.88 -7.02 -0.31
CA PHE A 32 8.73 -7.94 -0.42
C PHE A 32 7.94 -7.71 -1.69
N MET A 33 8.04 -6.54 -2.29
CA MET A 33 7.39 -6.24 -3.55
C MET A 33 8.03 -7.04 -4.69
N LEU A 34 7.23 -7.86 -5.38
CA LEU A 34 7.64 -8.59 -6.57
C LEU A 34 7.32 -7.79 -7.84
N GLU A 35 6.13 -7.22 -7.89
CA GLU A 35 5.64 -6.47 -9.03
C GLU A 35 4.75 -5.33 -8.55
N SER A 36 4.84 -4.18 -9.20
CA SER A 36 3.91 -3.07 -9.10
C SER A 36 3.68 -2.53 -10.49
N LYS A 37 2.42 -2.46 -10.92
CA LYS A 37 2.04 -1.98 -12.24
C LYS A 37 0.81 -1.08 -12.09
N GLU A 38 0.91 0.14 -12.57
CA GLU A 38 -0.24 1.02 -12.71
C GLU A 38 -1.12 0.51 -13.86
N ILE A 39 -2.41 0.33 -13.60
CA ILE A 39 -3.40 -0.11 -14.60
C ILE A 39 -3.94 1.12 -15.32
N GLY A 40 -4.25 2.17 -14.56
CA GLY A 40 -4.73 3.42 -15.08
C GLY A 40 -5.25 4.35 -13.98
N HIS A 41 -5.76 5.51 -14.38
CA HIS A 41 -6.30 6.51 -13.48
C HIS A 41 -7.82 6.71 -13.69
N LEU A 42 -8.53 7.01 -12.61
CA LEU A 42 -9.95 7.38 -12.65
C LEU A 42 -10.10 8.91 -12.78
N ASN A 43 -9.26 9.63 -12.04
CA ASN A 43 -9.13 11.07 -12.05
C ASN A 43 -7.72 11.44 -11.52
N PRO A 44 -7.34 12.73 -11.46
CA PRO A 44 -6.00 13.14 -11.05
C PRO A 44 -5.53 12.62 -9.69
N ASN A 45 -6.45 12.31 -8.77
CA ASN A 45 -6.15 11.88 -7.40
C ASN A 45 -6.55 10.42 -7.12
N ASN A 46 -6.86 9.65 -8.17
CA ASN A 46 -7.25 8.25 -8.02
C ASN A 46 -6.68 7.41 -9.15
N ASN A 47 -5.99 6.34 -8.80
CA ASN A 47 -5.54 5.34 -9.77
C ASN A 47 -5.92 3.92 -9.33
N ILE A 48 -5.81 2.99 -10.27
CA ILE A 48 -5.89 1.56 -10.00
C ILE A 48 -4.55 0.94 -10.39
N SER A 49 -4.03 0.11 -9.49
CA SER A 49 -2.75 -0.58 -9.68
C SER A 49 -2.85 -2.06 -9.29
N TYR A 50 -2.03 -2.87 -9.93
CA TYR A 50 -1.72 -4.23 -9.53
C TYR A 50 -0.46 -4.24 -8.68
N TYR A 51 -0.47 -5.05 -7.64
CA TYR A 51 0.64 -5.16 -6.70
C TYR A 51 0.79 -6.60 -6.22
N SER A 52 2.01 -7.13 -6.19
CA SER A 52 2.27 -8.48 -5.69
C SER A 52 3.42 -8.54 -4.70
N LEU A 53 3.29 -9.47 -3.74
CA LEU A 53 4.17 -9.63 -2.60
C LEU A 53 4.74 -11.04 -2.50
N ALA A 54 6.03 -11.13 -2.21
CA ALA A 54 6.69 -12.35 -1.80
C ALA A 54 6.27 -12.76 -0.39
N CYS A 55 5.90 -14.01 -0.23
CA CYS A 55 5.68 -14.65 1.06
C CYS A 55 6.75 -15.70 1.32
N PRO A 56 7.10 -15.95 2.61
CA PRO A 56 8.06 -17.01 2.94
C PRO A 56 7.49 -18.40 2.62
N ALA A 57 8.32 -19.26 2.04
CA ALA A 57 7.94 -20.65 1.79
C ALA A 57 7.50 -21.36 3.10
N PRO A 58 6.48 -22.25 3.06
CA PRO A 58 5.75 -22.77 1.90
C PRO A 58 4.53 -21.95 1.48
N VAL A 59 4.37 -20.73 1.99
CA VAL A 59 3.19 -19.87 1.75
C VAL A 59 3.25 -19.30 0.34
N LYS A 60 2.16 -19.45 -0.43
CA LYS A 60 2.05 -18.84 -1.76
C LYS A 60 2.14 -17.31 -1.67
N ASN A 61 2.68 -16.68 -2.69
CA ASN A 61 2.71 -15.23 -2.84
C ASN A 61 1.29 -14.63 -2.87
N ARG A 62 1.16 -13.37 -2.52
CA ARG A 62 -0.11 -12.62 -2.57
C ARG A 62 -0.05 -11.57 -3.66
N ASP A 63 -1.21 -11.34 -4.27
CA ASP A 63 -1.40 -10.23 -5.18
C ASP A 63 -2.67 -9.45 -4.84
N PHE A 64 -2.72 -8.21 -5.30
CA PHE A 64 -3.81 -7.29 -5.04
C PHE A 64 -4.06 -6.43 -6.28
N VAL A 65 -5.31 -6.10 -6.54
CA VAL A 65 -5.70 -4.98 -7.39
C VAL A 65 -6.25 -3.92 -6.47
N ILE A 66 -5.68 -2.73 -6.49
CA ILE A 66 -5.90 -1.70 -5.49
C ILE A 66 -6.30 -0.41 -6.18
N GLN A 67 -7.37 0.22 -5.71
CA GLN A 67 -7.62 1.63 -5.95
C GLN A 67 -6.91 2.43 -4.88
N SER A 68 -6.14 3.42 -5.29
CA SER A 68 -5.50 4.41 -4.43
C SER A 68 -6.14 5.77 -4.64
N SER A 69 -6.43 6.45 -3.54
CA SER A 69 -6.94 7.83 -3.51
C SER A 69 -6.06 8.66 -2.61
N TRP A 70 -5.80 9.90 -2.97
CA TRP A 70 -4.94 10.77 -2.15
C TRP A 70 -5.41 12.20 -2.12
N LEU A 71 -5.02 12.86 -1.04
CA LEU A 71 -5.29 14.27 -0.79
C LEU A 71 -4.01 14.94 -0.27
N GLU A 72 -3.74 16.12 -0.79
CA GLU A 72 -2.69 17.01 -0.31
C GLU A 72 -3.31 18.32 0.14
N THR A 73 -2.89 18.78 1.33
CA THR A 73 -3.18 20.10 1.87
C THR A 73 -1.90 20.74 2.40
N PRO A 74 -1.86 22.04 2.70
CA PRO A 74 -0.65 22.67 3.21
C PRO A 74 -0.09 22.07 4.51
N LYS A 75 -0.90 21.35 5.28
CA LYS A 75 -0.50 20.81 6.61
C LYS A 75 -0.56 19.31 6.71
N GLU A 76 -1.32 18.65 5.83
CA GLU A 76 -1.62 17.24 5.94
C GLU A 76 -1.66 16.58 4.57
N TYR A 77 -1.24 15.30 4.53
CA TYR A 77 -1.34 14.43 3.37
C TYR A 77 -2.07 13.16 3.75
N MET A 78 -2.86 12.64 2.86
CA MET A 78 -3.60 11.41 3.07
C MET A 78 -3.50 10.52 1.85
N ILE A 79 -3.26 9.22 2.05
CA ILE A 79 -3.32 8.19 1.01
C ILE A 79 -4.22 7.09 1.54
N ILE A 80 -5.23 6.70 0.76
CA ILE A 80 -6.18 5.65 1.12
C ILE A 80 -6.20 4.63 -0.02
N ASN A 81 -6.08 3.36 0.34
CA ASN A 81 -6.06 2.24 -0.59
C ASN A 81 -7.06 1.18 -0.18
N HIS A 82 -7.78 0.62 -1.15
CA HIS A 82 -8.62 -0.55 -0.94
C HIS A 82 -8.64 -1.45 -2.18
N SER A 83 -8.96 -2.72 -1.99
CA SER A 83 -9.05 -3.67 -3.12
C SER A 83 -10.28 -3.41 -3.97
N VAL A 84 -10.07 -3.51 -5.27
CA VAL A 84 -11.12 -3.46 -6.29
C VAL A 84 -10.99 -4.64 -7.25
N PHE A 85 -12.03 -4.90 -8.02
CA PHE A 85 -12.00 -5.82 -9.15
C PHE A 85 -11.53 -5.07 -10.40
N HIS A 86 -10.80 -5.77 -11.30
CA HIS A 86 -10.55 -5.32 -12.67
C HIS A 86 -10.48 -6.53 -13.59
N ARG A 87 -11.28 -6.53 -14.66
CA ARG A 87 -11.45 -7.69 -15.56
C ARG A 87 -10.16 -8.19 -16.20
N ASP A 88 -9.24 -7.27 -16.55
CA ASP A 88 -7.96 -7.62 -17.20
C ASP A 88 -6.89 -8.09 -16.22
N PHE A 89 -7.21 -8.09 -14.91
CA PHE A 89 -6.33 -8.55 -13.84
C PHE A 89 -6.98 -9.66 -13.01
N PRO A 90 -7.31 -10.80 -13.62
CA PRO A 90 -7.84 -11.96 -12.91
C PRO A 90 -6.80 -12.53 -11.94
N THR A 91 -7.21 -13.53 -11.17
CA THR A 91 -6.29 -14.27 -10.29
C THR A 91 -5.20 -14.95 -11.10
N ARG A 92 -3.95 -14.94 -10.62
CA ARG A 92 -2.79 -15.49 -11.32
C ARG A 92 -2.33 -16.81 -10.70
N LYS A 93 -1.91 -17.76 -11.53
CA LYS A 93 -1.28 -19.02 -11.05
C LYS A 93 -0.06 -18.70 -10.19
N GLY A 94 0.04 -19.35 -9.03
CA GLY A 94 1.14 -19.13 -8.07
C GLY A 94 0.87 -18.03 -7.03
N PHE A 95 -0.20 -17.26 -7.18
CA PHE A 95 -0.62 -16.23 -6.23
C PHE A 95 -1.96 -16.56 -5.57
N VAL A 96 -2.18 -15.99 -4.40
CA VAL A 96 -3.50 -15.91 -3.76
C VAL A 96 -3.91 -14.44 -3.77
N ARG A 97 -5.07 -14.14 -4.39
CA ARG A 97 -5.63 -12.80 -4.42
C ARG A 97 -6.10 -12.41 -3.03
N GLY A 98 -5.34 -11.52 -2.37
CA GLY A 98 -5.72 -10.92 -1.11
C GLY A 98 -6.78 -9.83 -1.28
N THR A 99 -7.41 -9.44 -0.17
CA THR A 99 -8.31 -8.31 -0.12
C THR A 99 -7.81 -7.31 0.92
N SER A 100 -7.50 -6.10 0.51
CA SER A 100 -7.30 -4.97 1.40
C SER A 100 -8.64 -4.25 1.55
N TYR A 101 -9.22 -4.30 2.74
CA TYR A 101 -10.47 -3.56 3.01
C TYR A 101 -10.18 -2.06 3.12
N LEU A 102 -9.07 -1.74 3.79
CA LEU A 102 -8.58 -0.38 3.93
C LEU A 102 -7.10 -0.40 4.28
N THR A 103 -6.31 0.42 3.59
CA THR A 103 -4.97 0.82 4.01
C THR A 103 -4.90 2.32 3.92
N GLY A 104 -4.54 2.99 5.02
CA GLY A 104 -4.48 4.44 5.09
C GLY A 104 -3.15 4.93 5.65
N PHE A 105 -2.65 6.02 5.06
CA PHE A 105 -1.54 6.80 5.56
C PHE A 105 -2.04 8.22 5.79
N HIS A 106 -1.87 8.72 6.99
CA HIS A 106 -2.15 10.10 7.36
C HIS A 106 -0.86 10.74 7.85
N ILE A 107 -0.40 11.76 7.15
CA ILE A 107 0.87 12.43 7.40
C ILE A 107 0.57 13.86 7.78
N LYS A 108 1.05 14.31 8.94
CA LYS A 108 0.93 15.68 9.42
C LYS A 108 2.29 16.33 9.51
N THR A 109 2.40 17.58 9.08
CA THR A 109 3.59 18.37 9.31
C THR A 109 3.74 18.68 10.79
N ALA A 110 4.94 18.42 11.35
CA ALA A 110 5.27 18.66 12.75
C ALA A 110 6.67 19.30 12.85
N GLY A 111 6.71 20.62 12.95
CA GLY A 111 7.96 21.38 12.87
C GLY A 111 8.65 21.17 11.52
N GLN A 112 9.92 20.72 11.56
CA GLN A 112 10.66 20.34 10.34
C GLN A 112 10.43 18.89 9.91
N GLY A 113 9.83 18.09 10.76
CA GLY A 113 9.50 16.69 10.55
C GLY A 113 8.02 16.43 10.25
N CYS A 114 7.61 15.18 10.50
CA CYS A 114 6.22 14.78 10.33
C CYS A 114 5.76 13.72 11.34
N GLU A 115 4.46 13.66 11.57
CA GLU A 115 3.77 12.55 12.22
C GLU A 115 3.16 11.65 11.15
N LEU A 116 3.31 10.34 11.30
CA LEU A 116 2.68 9.32 10.48
C LEU A 116 1.66 8.54 11.29
N GLY A 117 0.40 8.56 10.84
CA GLY A 117 -0.61 7.57 11.18
C GLY A 117 -0.73 6.54 10.05
N TYR A 118 -0.53 5.27 10.36
CA TYR A 118 -0.71 4.16 9.43
C TYR A 118 -1.76 3.21 9.95
N LEU A 119 -2.70 2.83 9.09
CA LEU A 119 -3.74 1.86 9.38
C LEU A 119 -3.81 0.86 8.25
N THR A 120 -3.91 -0.45 8.55
CA THR A 120 -4.24 -1.45 7.53
C THR A 120 -5.17 -2.51 8.09
N HIS A 121 -6.19 -2.81 7.29
CA HIS A 121 -7.13 -3.91 7.51
C HIS A 121 -7.19 -4.71 6.21
N SER A 122 -6.61 -5.91 6.22
CA SER A 122 -6.49 -6.74 5.02
C SER A 122 -6.72 -8.20 5.37
N ASN A 123 -7.34 -8.92 4.44
CA ASN A 123 -7.43 -10.38 4.47
C ASN A 123 -6.49 -10.95 3.39
N PRO A 124 -5.38 -11.57 3.77
CA PRO A 124 -4.44 -12.16 2.82
C PRO A 124 -4.98 -13.43 2.17
N LYS A 125 -6.13 -13.94 2.62
CA LYS A 125 -6.78 -15.18 2.19
C LYS A 125 -5.86 -16.39 2.16
N GLY A 126 -6.43 -17.58 1.88
CA GLY A 126 -5.72 -18.85 1.90
C GLY A 126 -5.30 -19.27 3.32
N ASN A 127 -4.83 -20.50 3.47
CA ASN A 127 -4.37 -21.01 4.75
C ASN A 127 -3.02 -20.39 5.11
N LEU A 128 -3.04 -19.49 6.08
CA LEU A 128 -1.82 -18.92 6.68
C LEU A 128 -1.53 -19.65 7.99
N PRO A 129 -0.36 -20.29 8.13
CA PRO A 129 0.05 -20.84 9.42
C PRO A 129 0.09 -19.73 10.49
N SER A 130 -0.30 -20.07 11.73
CA SER A 130 -0.35 -19.11 12.85
C SER A 130 0.98 -18.37 13.10
N TRP A 131 2.12 -19.04 12.87
CA TRP A 131 3.43 -18.40 12.98
C TRP A 131 3.64 -17.24 11.97
N VAL A 132 3.02 -17.31 10.78
CA VAL A 132 3.07 -16.23 9.78
C VAL A 132 2.23 -15.06 10.26
N SER A 133 1.01 -15.31 10.72
CA SER A 133 0.10 -14.28 11.25
C SER A 133 0.73 -13.58 12.46
N ASN A 134 1.30 -14.31 13.40
CA ASN A 134 1.97 -13.76 14.57
C ASN A 134 3.21 -12.93 14.20
N LYS A 135 4.00 -13.40 13.22
CA LYS A 135 5.19 -12.67 12.74
C LYS A 135 4.82 -11.38 11.99
N LEU A 136 3.69 -11.39 11.28
CA LEU A 136 3.15 -10.19 10.64
C LEU A 136 2.66 -9.17 11.68
N SER A 137 1.99 -9.62 12.73
CA SER A 137 1.41 -8.73 13.75
C SER A 137 2.48 -8.08 14.64
N SER A 138 3.45 -8.86 15.14
CA SER A 138 4.38 -8.38 16.18
C SER A 138 5.66 -7.72 15.66
N ASN A 139 6.20 -8.18 14.53
CA ASN A 139 7.52 -7.75 14.05
C ASN A 139 7.49 -6.93 12.76
N PHE A 140 6.36 -6.95 12.04
CA PHE A 140 6.29 -6.33 10.72
C PHE A 140 6.26 -4.81 10.80
N ALA A 141 5.40 -4.25 11.67
CA ALA A 141 5.21 -2.82 11.76
C ALA A 141 6.49 -2.06 12.17
N PRO A 142 7.21 -2.42 13.24
CA PRO A 142 8.45 -1.74 13.60
C PRO A 142 9.53 -1.81 12.52
N LYS A 143 9.65 -2.97 11.85
CA LYS A 143 10.61 -3.15 10.75
C LYS A 143 10.24 -2.32 9.53
N LEU A 144 8.95 -2.23 9.21
CA LEU A 144 8.45 -1.39 8.11
C LEU A 144 8.76 0.08 8.37
N ILE A 145 8.45 0.58 9.56
CA ILE A 145 8.69 1.98 9.94
C ILE A 145 10.18 2.34 9.85
N ARG A 146 11.07 1.48 10.37
CA ARG A 146 12.53 1.73 10.24
C ARG A 146 13.00 1.73 8.79
N LYS A 147 12.48 0.84 7.96
CA LYS A 147 12.81 0.81 6.52
C LYS A 147 12.29 2.06 5.82
N LEU A 148 11.07 2.46 6.13
CA LEU A 148 10.45 3.66 5.58
C LEU A 148 11.25 4.92 5.95
N HIS A 149 11.64 5.08 7.23
CA HIS A 149 12.49 6.17 7.67
C HIS A 149 13.81 6.25 6.87
N LYS A 150 14.53 5.12 6.78
CA LYS A 150 15.77 5.06 5.98
C LYS A 150 15.54 5.34 4.48
N ALA A 151 14.40 4.93 3.94
CA ALA A 151 14.02 5.24 2.57
C ALA A 151 13.80 6.76 2.40
N CYS A 152 13.10 7.40 3.32
CA CYS A 152 12.88 8.84 3.31
C CYS A 152 14.19 9.63 3.33
N GLN A 153 15.15 9.23 4.17
CA GLN A 153 16.47 9.88 4.23
C GLN A 153 17.24 9.82 2.91
N LYS A 154 17.10 8.74 2.15
CA LYS A 154 17.80 8.52 0.88
C LYS A 154 17.06 9.07 -0.33
N TYR A 155 15.77 9.29 -0.23
CA TYR A 155 14.92 9.66 -1.36
C TYR A 155 15.35 10.94 -2.10
N PRO A 156 15.67 12.06 -1.43
CA PRO A 156 16.05 13.28 -2.13
C PRO A 156 17.25 13.10 -3.06
N SER A 157 18.29 12.39 -2.60
CA SER A 157 19.47 12.09 -3.41
C SER A 157 19.14 11.16 -4.57
N TRP A 158 18.35 10.11 -4.32
CA TRP A 158 17.93 9.20 -5.39
C TRP A 158 17.08 9.92 -6.45
N LYS A 159 16.10 10.71 -6.00
CA LYS A 159 15.16 11.41 -6.91
C LYS A 159 15.87 12.46 -7.76
N SER A 160 16.90 13.12 -7.27
CA SER A 160 17.69 14.07 -8.05
C SER A 160 18.39 13.43 -9.27
N GLN A 161 18.66 12.12 -9.18
CA GLN A 161 19.33 11.33 -10.24
C GLN A 161 18.32 10.58 -11.14
N HIS A 162 17.06 10.40 -10.70
CA HIS A 162 16.08 9.54 -11.35
C HIS A 162 14.77 10.31 -11.68
N GLY A 163 14.88 11.34 -12.51
CA GLY A 163 13.70 12.07 -12.99
C GLY A 163 13.03 12.95 -11.92
N LYS A 164 13.76 13.94 -11.42
CA LYS A 164 13.34 14.87 -10.36
C LYS A 164 11.94 15.47 -10.55
N ALA A 165 11.55 15.78 -11.78
CA ALA A 165 10.27 16.40 -12.09
C ALA A 165 9.10 15.40 -12.24
N GLN A 166 9.36 14.08 -12.29
CA GLN A 166 8.31 13.08 -12.52
C GLN A 166 7.62 12.71 -11.21
N LYS A 167 6.61 13.51 -10.84
CA LYS A 167 5.75 13.29 -9.67
C LYS A 167 4.28 13.46 -10.09
N PRO A 168 3.70 12.47 -10.81
CA PRO A 168 2.33 12.58 -11.31
C PRO A 168 1.29 12.72 -10.19
N TRP A 169 1.59 12.33 -8.95
CA TRP A 169 0.74 12.54 -7.78
C TRP A 169 0.66 14.00 -7.32
N LEU A 170 1.61 14.86 -7.76
CA LEU A 170 1.61 16.30 -7.53
C LEU A 170 1.25 17.09 -8.80
N PHE A 171 1.63 16.56 -9.96
CA PHE A 171 1.51 17.20 -11.27
C PHE A 171 0.68 16.31 -12.20
N PRO A 172 -0.66 16.47 -12.20
CA PRO A 172 -1.58 15.61 -12.96
C PRO A 172 -1.29 15.57 -14.47
N GLU A 173 -0.70 16.62 -15.04
CA GLU A 173 -0.28 16.70 -16.43
C GLU A 173 0.82 15.66 -16.79
N LEU A 174 1.48 15.09 -15.80
CA LEU A 174 2.50 14.04 -15.99
C LEU A 174 1.91 12.61 -15.93
N ILE A 175 0.60 12.48 -15.74
CA ILE A 175 -0.06 11.16 -15.73
C ILE A 175 -0.01 10.59 -17.14
N ALA A 176 0.75 9.50 -17.30
CA ALA A 176 0.91 8.80 -18.58
C ALA A 176 0.01 7.55 -18.71
N SER A 177 -0.58 7.10 -17.60
CA SER A 177 -1.44 5.91 -17.60
C SER A 177 -2.80 6.21 -18.26
N PRO A 178 -3.46 5.20 -18.86
CA PRO A 178 -4.77 5.37 -19.49
C PRO A 178 -5.85 5.68 -18.46
N ARG A 179 -6.91 6.34 -18.92
CA ARG A 179 -8.12 6.52 -18.10
C ARG A 179 -8.87 5.20 -17.99
N ILE A 180 -9.23 4.80 -16.76
CA ILE A 180 -9.98 3.59 -16.48
C ILE A 180 -11.44 3.74 -16.94
N ASN A 181 -11.94 2.70 -17.63
CA ASN A 181 -13.37 2.53 -17.83
C ASN A 181 -13.94 1.83 -16.58
N VAL A 182 -14.84 2.50 -15.86
CA VAL A 182 -15.44 1.99 -14.62
C VAL A 182 -16.17 0.65 -14.83
N LYS A 183 -16.67 0.39 -16.04
CA LYS A 183 -17.30 -0.91 -16.38
C LYS A 183 -16.33 -2.08 -16.25
N ASP A 184 -15.04 -1.86 -16.43
CA ASP A 184 -14.01 -2.89 -16.30
C ASP A 184 -13.75 -3.27 -14.84
N CYS A 185 -14.26 -2.47 -13.91
CA CYS A 185 -14.16 -2.70 -12.46
C CYS A 185 -15.42 -3.34 -11.87
N ASN A 186 -16.42 -3.67 -12.67
CA ASN A 186 -17.65 -4.32 -12.22
C ASN A 186 -17.59 -5.83 -12.42
N LYS A 187 -17.83 -6.62 -11.36
CA LYS A 187 -17.90 -8.09 -11.44
C LYS A 187 -19.15 -8.60 -12.16
N ASP A 188 -20.25 -7.87 -12.09
CA ASP A 188 -21.54 -8.28 -12.63
C ASP A 188 -21.52 -8.39 -14.17
N THR A 189 -20.53 -7.75 -14.81
CA THR A 189 -20.32 -7.89 -16.27
C THR A 189 -19.69 -9.23 -16.69
N LEU A 190 -19.30 -10.09 -15.73
CA LEU A 190 -18.78 -11.45 -15.96
C LEU A 190 -19.79 -12.55 -15.63
N ALA A 191 -21.00 -12.20 -15.17
CA ALA A 191 -21.98 -13.16 -14.66
C ALA A 191 -22.67 -14.02 -15.71
N ASP A 192 -22.27 -13.95 -16.98
CA ASP A 192 -22.80 -14.85 -18.04
C ASP A 192 -21.99 -16.14 -18.21
N THR A 193 -20.93 -16.38 -17.42
CA THR A 193 -20.21 -17.66 -17.44
C THR A 193 -19.71 -18.04 -16.05
N ASP A 194 -20.40 -18.98 -15.44
CA ASP A 194 -20.11 -19.84 -14.30
C ASP A 194 -20.83 -19.52 -12.97
N SER A 195 -21.95 -20.21 -12.83
CA SER A 195 -22.63 -20.43 -11.55
C SER A 195 -21.96 -21.59 -10.82
N SER A 196 -21.24 -21.32 -9.74
CA SER A 196 -21.18 -22.16 -8.52
C SER A 196 -20.03 -21.75 -7.60
N SER A 197 -20.36 -21.07 -6.54
CA SER A 197 -19.77 -21.25 -5.19
C SER A 197 -20.45 -20.34 -4.18
N SER A 198 -20.98 -20.96 -3.12
CA SER A 198 -21.61 -20.34 -1.95
C SER A 198 -20.67 -19.41 -1.19
N PRO A 199 -21.19 -18.38 -0.52
CA PRO A 199 -20.39 -17.50 0.33
C PRO A 199 -20.05 -18.21 1.66
N GLU A 200 -18.77 -18.48 1.88
CA GLU A 200 -18.27 -18.82 3.23
C GLU A 200 -18.20 -17.56 4.08
N GLU A 201 -18.93 -17.58 5.17
CA GLU A 201 -18.86 -16.60 6.26
C GLU A 201 -17.43 -16.53 6.80
N SER A 202 -16.81 -15.36 6.66
CA SER A 202 -15.50 -15.10 7.24
C SER A 202 -15.65 -14.73 8.71
N LEU A 203 -15.15 -15.58 9.60
CA LEU A 203 -14.89 -15.27 10.99
C LEU A 203 -13.97 -14.05 11.10
N ILE A 204 -14.46 -12.99 11.73
CA ILE A 204 -13.71 -11.79 12.08
C ILE A 204 -12.95 -12.13 13.36
N GLU A 205 -11.67 -12.51 13.25
CA GLU A 205 -10.75 -12.50 14.39
C GLU A 205 -10.29 -11.07 14.66
N GLU A 206 -10.64 -10.54 15.80
CA GLU A 206 -10.08 -9.30 16.33
C GLU A 206 -8.59 -9.49 16.63
N LEU A 207 -7.74 -8.93 15.78
CA LEU A 207 -6.31 -8.84 16.04
C LEU A 207 -6.04 -7.62 16.92
N GLU A 208 -5.38 -7.87 18.04
CA GLU A 208 -4.99 -6.89 19.06
C GLU A 208 -4.27 -5.68 18.47
N THR A 209 -4.61 -4.51 19.00
CA THR A 209 -4.05 -3.22 18.62
C THR A 209 -2.66 -3.06 19.22
N CYS A 210 -1.61 -3.19 18.44
CA CYS A 210 -0.26 -2.83 18.86
C CYS A 210 -0.09 -1.30 18.89
N HIS A 211 -0.02 -0.72 20.07
CA HIS A 211 0.45 0.65 20.28
C HIS A 211 1.99 0.66 20.33
N ILE A 212 2.60 1.38 19.43
CA ILE A 212 4.04 1.68 19.49
C ILE A 212 4.17 3.13 19.91
N GLU A 213 4.46 3.34 21.19
CA GLU A 213 4.81 4.64 21.73
C GLU A 213 6.30 4.92 21.46
N ASN A 214 6.56 6.15 21.04
CA ASN A 214 7.83 6.84 20.86
C ASN A 214 9.13 6.01 20.89
N PHE A 215 9.80 5.93 19.74
CA PHE A 215 11.21 5.53 19.69
C PHE A 215 12.10 6.67 20.23
N SER A 216 12.55 6.54 21.49
CA SER A 216 13.77 7.17 21.94
C SER A 216 14.94 6.29 21.51
N ASP A 217 15.88 6.85 20.77
CA ASP A 217 17.13 6.20 20.42
C ASP A 217 17.89 5.80 21.71
N THR A 218 18.07 4.51 21.90
CA THR A 218 19.15 3.98 22.72
C THR A 218 19.87 2.93 21.90
N GLU A 219 21.09 3.31 21.52
CA GLU A 219 22.26 2.58 21.01
C GLU A 219 22.06 1.31 20.16
#